data_ddef67d0d74ac80b3c7d5a454c372cdb
#
_entry.id   ddef67d0d74ac80b3c7d5a454c372cdb
#
_cell.length_a   1.000
_cell.length_b   1.000
_cell.length_c   1.000
_cell.angle_alpha   90.00
_cell.angle_beta   90.00
_cell.angle_gamma   90.00
#
_symmetry.space_group_name_H-M   'P 1'
#
loop_
_entity.id
_entity.type
_entity.pdbx_description
1 polymer ?
#
loop_
_entity_poly.entity_id
_entity_poly.type
_entity_poly.pdbx_seq_one_letter_code
_entity_poly.pdbx_strand_id
1 'polypeptide(L)'
;MDACEVTLYALSTCSHCKTCKEFLNGCGVKYDCIDVDQLEGEERKIVLEKIKEINPICAFPTLIIGDKVVIGFREEQIKEYLNL
;
A
#
# COMPACT_ATOMS: atom_id res chain seq x y z
N MET A 1 18.41 -7.00 -8.69
CA MET A 1 17.98 -6.88 -8.43
C MET A 1 17.42 -6.19 -7.83
N ASP A 2 17.30 -5.80 -7.76
CA ASP A 2 16.80 -5.19 -7.20
C ASP A 2 15.63 -4.88 -7.08
N ALA A 3 14.87 -5.49 -7.01
CA ALA A 3 13.49 -5.21 -7.09
C ALA A 3 13.00 -4.71 -5.76
N CYS A 4 12.47 -3.52 -5.73
CA CYS A 4 11.83 -3.00 -4.52
C CYS A 4 10.59 -3.83 -4.28
N GLU A 5 10.45 -4.36 -3.08
CA GLU A 5 9.20 -4.99 -2.68
C GLU A 5 8.15 -3.91 -2.52
N VAL A 6 7.03 -4.10 -3.18
CA VAL A 6 5.91 -3.15 -3.11
C VAL A 6 4.73 -3.84 -2.46
N THR A 7 4.26 -3.27 -1.35
CA THR A 7 3.11 -3.80 -0.62
C THR A 7 2.09 -2.70 -0.46
N LEU A 8 0.85 -2.99 -0.84
CA LEU A 8 -0.25 -2.05 -0.71
C LEU A 8 -1.22 -2.54 0.37
N TYR A 9 -1.39 -1.74 1.40
CA TYR A 9 -2.43 -1.99 2.39
C TYR A 9 -3.63 -1.13 2.02
N ALA A 10 -4.74 -1.78 1.77
CA ALA A 10 -5.92 -1.13 1.22
C ALA A 10 -7.19 -1.57 1.93
N LEU A 11 -8.28 -0.91 1.60
CA LEU A 11 -9.62 -1.33 2.00
C LEU A 11 -10.39 -1.63 0.72
N SER A 12 -11.13 -2.73 0.71
CA SER A 12 -11.84 -3.17 -0.49
C SER A 12 -12.88 -2.15 -0.98
N THR A 13 -13.40 -1.34 -0.05
CA THR A 13 -14.42 -0.33 -0.36
C THR A 13 -13.87 1.07 -0.58
N CYS A 14 -12.56 1.23 -0.52
CA CYS A 14 -11.92 2.54 -0.62
C CYS A 14 -11.66 2.91 -2.09
N SER A 15 -12.23 4.03 -2.52
CA SER A 15 -12.06 4.49 -3.91
C SER A 15 -10.62 4.92 -4.20
N HIS A 16 -9.96 5.55 -3.24
CA HIS A 16 -8.55 5.95 -3.41
C HIS A 16 -7.64 4.73 -3.53
N CYS A 17 -7.96 3.68 -2.79
CA CYS A 17 -7.21 2.44 -2.87
C CYS A 17 -7.36 1.81 -4.25
N LYS A 18 -8.57 1.85 -4.79
CA LYS A 18 -8.85 1.34 -6.14
C LYS A 18 -8.03 2.11 -7.17
N THR A 19 -8.00 3.44 -7.07
CA THR A 19 -7.23 4.28 -7.97
C THR A 19 -5.75 3.94 -7.89
N CYS A 20 -5.24 3.71 -6.69
CA CYS A 20 -3.86 3.32 -6.48
C CYS A 20 -3.54 1.98 -7.16
N LYS A 21 -4.43 1.00 -7.01
CA LYS A 21 -4.28 -0.31 -7.67
C LYS A 21 -4.24 -0.16 -9.18
N GLU A 22 -5.15 0.63 -9.73
CA GLU A 22 -5.20 0.86 -11.17
C GLU A 22 -3.93 1.55 -11.67
N PHE A 23 -3.44 2.51 -10.91
CA PHE A 23 -2.20 3.19 -11.25
C PHE A 23 -1.01 2.23 -11.28
N LEU A 24 -0.86 1.41 -10.24
CA LEU A 24 0.23 0.45 -10.17
C LEU A 24 0.15 -0.59 -11.30
N ASN A 25 -1.05 -1.06 -11.60
CA ASN A 25 -1.27 -1.99 -12.70
C ASN A 25 -0.91 -1.35 -14.04
N GLY A 26 -1.27 -0.09 -14.23
CA GLY A 26 -0.95 0.63 -15.45
C GLY A 26 0.55 0.85 -15.64
N CYS A 27 1.29 0.92 -14.54
CA CYS A 27 2.75 1.07 -14.59
C CYS A 27 3.48 -0.26 -14.74
N GLY A 28 2.75 -1.37 -14.73
CA GLY A 28 3.35 -2.68 -14.82
C GLY A 28 4.11 -3.11 -13.58
N VAL A 29 3.77 -2.52 -12.43
CA VAL A 29 4.43 -2.79 -11.17
C VAL A 29 3.84 -4.04 -10.52
N LYS A 30 4.70 -4.94 -10.09
CA LYS A 30 4.27 -6.10 -9.31
C LYS A 30 4.20 -5.68 -7.84
N TYR A 31 3.09 -5.95 -7.20
CA TYR A 31 2.91 -5.58 -5.81
C TYR A 31 2.00 -6.58 -5.11
N ASP A 32 2.15 -6.68 -3.80
CA ASP A 32 1.25 -7.45 -2.97
C ASP A 32 0.17 -6.52 -2.46
N CYS A 33 -1.08 -6.93 -2.60
CA CYS A 33 -2.20 -6.12 -2.13
C CYS A 33 -2.89 -6.85 -0.98
N ILE A 34 -3.02 -6.14 0.14
CA ILE A 34 -3.68 -6.68 1.31
C ILE A 34 -4.89 -5.79 1.62
N ASP A 35 -6.09 -6.34 1.42
CA ASP A 35 -7.31 -5.66 1.80
C ASP A 35 -7.56 -5.93 3.27
N VAL A 36 -7.22 -4.96 4.11
CA VAL A 36 -7.23 -5.11 5.56
C VAL A 36 -8.60 -5.43 6.10
N ASP A 37 -9.65 -4.91 5.48
CA ASP A 37 -11.02 -5.16 5.89
C ASP A 37 -11.49 -6.59 5.58
N GLN A 38 -10.74 -7.32 4.77
CA GLN A 38 -11.03 -8.72 4.46
C GLN A 38 -10.33 -9.69 5.40
N LEU A 39 -9.42 -9.19 6.22
CA LEU A 39 -8.72 -10.00 7.20
C LEU A 39 -9.59 -10.22 8.44
N GLU A 40 -9.38 -11.34 9.11
CA GLU A 40 -10.13 -11.67 10.31
C GLU A 40 -9.22 -12.13 11.43
N GLY A 41 -9.69 -11.97 12.66
CA GLY A 41 -9.01 -12.46 13.84
C GLY A 41 -7.64 -11.86 14.07
N GLU A 42 -6.67 -12.71 14.37
CA GLU A 42 -5.32 -12.27 14.69
C GLU A 42 -4.58 -11.67 13.50
N GLU A 43 -4.85 -12.17 12.29
CA GLU A 43 -4.23 -11.62 11.09
C GLU A 43 -4.53 -10.14 10.95
N ARG A 44 -5.79 -9.78 11.12
CA ARG A 44 -6.20 -8.39 11.04
C ARG A 44 -5.51 -7.55 12.10
N LYS A 45 -5.45 -8.07 13.32
CA LYS A 45 -4.82 -7.39 14.44
C LYS A 45 -3.32 -7.16 14.18
N ILE A 46 -2.63 -8.18 13.72
CA ILE A 46 -1.20 -8.10 13.44
C ILE A 46 -0.92 -7.08 12.35
N VAL A 47 -1.69 -7.13 11.27
CA VAL A 47 -1.51 -6.19 10.15
C VAL A 47 -1.81 -4.75 10.59
N LEU A 48 -2.88 -4.55 11.35
CA LEU A 48 -3.22 -3.21 11.84
C LEU A 48 -2.13 -2.64 12.75
N GLU A 49 -1.55 -3.47 13.60
CA GLU A 49 -0.45 -3.03 14.45
C GLU A 49 0.76 -2.64 13.63
N LYS A 50 1.06 -3.42 12.61
CA LYS A 50 2.16 -3.11 11.69
C LYS A 50 1.93 -1.80 10.96
N ILE A 51 0.71 -1.57 10.51
CA ILE A 51 0.35 -0.32 9.82
C ILE A 51 0.51 0.87 10.78
N LYS A 52 0.09 0.72 12.03
CA LYS A 52 0.21 1.79 13.02
C LYS A 52 1.66 2.18 13.28
N GLU A 53 2.58 1.25 13.19
CA GLU A 53 4.00 1.54 13.37
C GLU A 53 4.55 2.43 12.27
N ILE A 54 4.10 2.22 11.04
CA ILE A 54 4.59 2.96 9.88
C ILE A 54 3.68 4.14 9.51
N ASN A 55 2.44 4.10 9.97
CA ASN A 55 1.44 5.13 9.67
C ASN A 55 0.51 5.27 10.87
N PRO A 56 0.88 6.11 11.85
CA PRO A 56 0.07 6.27 13.07
C PRO A 56 -1.37 6.73 12.82
N ILE A 57 -1.62 7.39 11.69
CA ILE A 57 -2.96 7.85 11.32
C ILE A 57 -3.83 6.71 10.80
N CYS A 58 -3.21 5.61 10.39
CA CYS A 58 -3.91 4.46 9.79
C CYS A 58 -4.75 4.85 8.59
N ALA A 59 -4.25 5.78 7.78
CA ALA A 59 -4.93 6.21 6.56
C ALA A 59 -4.69 5.19 5.44
N PHE A 60 -5.65 5.05 4.56
CA PHE A 60 -5.56 4.15 3.41
C PHE A 60 -5.73 4.94 2.12
N PRO A 61 -5.05 4.51 1.06
CA PRO A 61 -4.11 3.39 0.98
C PRO A 61 -2.77 3.71 1.67
N THR A 62 -2.11 2.69 2.19
CA THR A 62 -0.75 2.80 2.70
C THR A 62 0.13 1.92 1.80
N LEU A 63 1.05 2.54 1.10
CA LEU A 63 1.90 1.85 0.14
C LEU A 63 3.33 1.81 0.66
N ILE A 64 3.91 0.62 0.68
CA ILE A 64 5.30 0.44 1.09
C ILE A 64 6.11 0.07 -0.15
N ILE A 65 7.13 0.85 -0.44
CA ILE A 65 8.03 0.62 -1.56
C ILE A 65 9.44 0.47 -1.00
N GLY A 66 9.88 -0.77 -0.84
CA GLY A 66 11.15 -1.06 -0.18
C GLY A 66 11.12 -0.56 1.26
N ASP A 67 11.92 0.45 1.57
CA ASP A 67 11.94 1.08 2.89
C ASP A 67 11.18 2.41 2.94
N LYS A 68 10.49 2.75 1.85
CA LYS A 68 9.73 4.01 1.76
C LYS A 68 8.25 3.75 2.00
N VAL A 69 7.57 4.74 2.58
CA VAL A 69 6.14 4.65 2.87
C VAL A 69 5.43 5.84 2.22
N VAL A 70 4.36 5.53 1.48
CA VAL A 70 3.50 6.55 0.89
C VAL A 70 2.13 6.42 1.54
N ILE A 71 1.67 7.49 2.18
CA ILE A 71 0.38 7.52 2.85
C ILE A 71 -0.62 8.24 1.96
N GLY A 72 -1.68 7.55 1.59
CA GLY A 72 -2.65 8.03 0.62
C GLY A 72 -2.15 7.82 -0.80
N PHE A 73 -2.96 8.20 -1.76
CA PHE A 73 -2.56 8.09 -3.17
C PHE A 73 -1.80 9.36 -3.57
N ARG A 74 -0.49 9.23 -3.68
CA ARG A 74 0.37 10.32 -4.09
C ARG A 74 1.18 9.88 -5.30
N GLU A 75 0.63 10.14 -6.47
CA GLU A 75 1.18 9.67 -7.73
C GLU A 75 2.64 10.06 -7.93
N GLU A 76 2.97 11.31 -7.66
CA GLU A 76 4.34 11.81 -7.86
C GLU A 76 5.35 11.11 -6.96
N GLN A 77 5.00 10.91 -5.70
CA GLN A 77 5.88 10.19 -4.77
C GLN A 77 6.05 8.74 -5.18
N ILE A 78 4.97 8.11 -5.62
CA ILE A 78 5.02 6.72 -6.06
C ILE A 78 5.95 6.58 -7.25
N LYS A 79 5.83 7.47 -8.22
CA LYS A 79 6.70 7.46 -9.40
C LYS A 79 8.16 7.65 -9.01
N GLU A 80 8.42 8.57 -8.11
CA GLU A 80 9.77 8.86 -7.64
C GLU A 80 10.39 7.64 -6.98
N TYR A 81 9.67 7.01 -6.07
CA TYR A 81 10.18 5.86 -5.34
C TYR A 81 10.33 4.62 -6.21
N LEU A 82 9.55 4.52 -7.27
CA LEU A 82 9.63 3.41 -8.22
C LEU A 82 10.58 3.69 -9.39
N ASN A 83 11.13 4.89 -9.46
CA ASN A 83 11.99 5.33 -10.57
C ASN A 83 11.28 5.30 -11.92
N LEU A 84 10.06 5.75 -11.93
CA LEU A 84 9.27 5.85 -13.15
C LEU A 84 9.35 7.22 -13.80
#